data_86d696babb2011c6959623dad94c0e0b
#
_entry.id   86d696babb2011c6959623dad94c0e0b
#
_cell.length_a   1.000
_cell.length_b   1.000
_cell.length_c   1.000
_cell.angle_alpha   90.00
_cell.angle_beta   90.00
_cell.angle_gamma   90.00
#
_symmetry.space_group_name_H-M   'P 1'
#
loop_
_entity.id
_entity.type
_entity.pdbx_description
1 polymer ?
#
loop_
_entity_poly.entity_id
_entity_poly.type
_entity_poly.pdbx_seq_one_letter_code
_entity_poly.pdbx_strand_id
1 'polypeptide(L)'
;VQNGNEDSTHNSAQIGDTVNFKLASTVPDMAEYTNYTFKFTDTLSKGLTLNNTAATGNAFTAVVKIDGTAVDTGDYTATFTKNTISGTTSLEVNMTDFKTKHQHDAGKTITVEYSATLNTDAAVAGNGNDNTAKIIYSNDPSSNSTGETGEDKTYTYTFNFDINKVDADNTDTKLAGAQFELQ
;
A
#
# COMPACT_ATOMS: atom_id res chain seq x y z
N VAL A 1 -6.30 -2.69 -0.65
CA VAL A 1 -5.78 -3.87 0.10
C VAL A 1 -6.43 -5.14 -0.44
N GLN A 2 -5.70 -6.24 -0.43
CA GLN A 2 -6.20 -7.55 -0.85
C GLN A 2 -6.62 -8.38 0.36
N ASN A 3 -7.80 -8.95 0.31
CA ASN A 3 -8.33 -9.89 1.29
C ASN A 3 -8.41 -11.28 0.62
N GLY A 4 -7.34 -12.08 0.79
CA GLY A 4 -7.15 -13.26 -0.03
C GLY A 4 -6.89 -12.87 -1.49
N ASN A 5 -7.75 -13.34 -2.42
CA ASN A 5 -7.68 -13.00 -3.85
C ASN A 5 -8.65 -11.86 -4.24
N GLU A 6 -9.39 -11.28 -3.29
CA GLU A 6 -10.37 -10.23 -3.55
C GLU A 6 -9.81 -8.86 -3.18
N ASP A 7 -10.08 -7.87 -4.02
CA ASP A 7 -9.74 -6.47 -3.75
C ASP A 7 -10.78 -5.87 -2.80
N SER A 8 -10.32 -5.16 -1.77
CA SER A 8 -11.18 -4.55 -0.76
C SER A 8 -10.62 -3.19 -0.32
N THR A 9 -11.47 -2.32 0.23
CA THR A 9 -11.04 -1.09 0.87
C THR A 9 -10.62 -1.29 2.33
N HIS A 10 -10.86 -2.49 2.89
CA HIS A 10 -10.46 -2.84 4.26
C HIS A 10 -10.22 -4.33 4.41
N ASN A 11 -9.35 -4.67 5.35
CA ASN A 11 -9.11 -6.05 5.80
C ASN A 11 -8.80 -6.08 7.30
N SER A 12 -8.64 -7.28 7.83
CA SER A 12 -8.12 -7.51 9.19
C SER A 12 -6.85 -8.35 9.12
N ALA A 13 -5.88 -8.02 9.97
CA ALA A 13 -4.61 -8.73 10.07
C ALA A 13 -4.11 -8.72 11.52
N GLN A 14 -3.23 -9.65 11.86
CA GLN A 14 -2.54 -9.68 13.15
C GLN A 14 -1.19 -8.97 13.03
N ILE A 15 -0.62 -8.54 14.16
CA ILE A 15 0.76 -8.04 14.20
C ILE A 15 1.70 -9.13 13.70
N GLY A 16 2.53 -8.78 12.71
CA GLY A 16 3.43 -9.70 12.02
C GLY A 16 2.89 -10.25 10.69
N ASP A 17 1.61 -10.10 10.41
CA ASP A 17 1.03 -10.54 9.14
C ASP A 17 1.44 -9.64 7.97
N THR A 18 1.53 -10.26 6.79
CA THR A 18 1.73 -9.57 5.54
C THR A 18 0.40 -9.08 4.97
N VAL A 19 0.34 -7.79 4.68
CA VAL A 19 -0.77 -7.13 3.99
C VAL A 19 -0.36 -6.84 2.56
N ASN A 20 -1.13 -7.33 1.59
CA ASN A 20 -0.91 -7.08 0.17
C ASN A 20 -1.74 -5.89 -0.32
N PHE A 21 -1.10 -5.03 -1.08
CA PHE A 21 -1.72 -3.85 -1.68
C PHE A 21 -1.70 -3.96 -3.20
N LYS A 22 -2.77 -3.47 -3.81
CA LYS A 22 -2.91 -3.36 -5.26
C LYS A 22 -3.51 -2.00 -5.58
N LEU A 23 -2.78 -1.22 -6.33
CA LEU A 23 -3.23 0.03 -6.93
C LEU A 23 -3.64 -0.27 -8.37
N ALA A 24 -4.73 0.31 -8.83
CA ALA A 24 -5.23 0.09 -10.18
C ALA A 24 -5.61 1.40 -10.85
N SER A 25 -5.36 1.47 -12.16
CA SER A 25 -5.74 2.59 -13.02
C SER A 25 -5.89 2.10 -14.46
N THR A 26 -6.10 3.04 -15.36
CA THR A 26 -6.14 2.80 -16.81
C THR A 26 -4.96 3.52 -17.47
N VAL A 27 -4.29 2.87 -18.40
CA VAL A 27 -3.27 3.51 -19.24
C VAL A 27 -3.94 4.62 -20.03
N PRO A 28 -3.50 5.91 -19.88
CA PRO A 28 -4.12 7.03 -20.57
C PRO A 28 -3.82 7.02 -22.06
N ASP A 29 -4.66 7.70 -22.83
CA ASP A 29 -4.31 8.06 -24.20
C ASP A 29 -3.25 9.17 -24.17
N MET A 30 -2.08 8.90 -24.72
CA MET A 30 -0.93 9.79 -24.72
C MET A 30 -0.58 10.32 -26.13
N ALA A 31 -1.46 10.17 -27.12
CA ALA A 31 -1.18 10.47 -28.52
C ALA A 31 -0.71 11.93 -28.72
N GLU A 32 -1.36 12.88 -28.07
CA GLU A 32 -1.09 14.32 -28.20
C GLU A 32 0.15 14.79 -27.41
N TYR A 33 0.74 13.93 -26.55
CA TYR A 33 1.86 14.32 -25.68
C TYR A 33 3.20 13.98 -26.34
N THR A 34 4.23 14.79 -26.11
CA THR A 34 5.63 14.46 -26.45
C THR A 34 6.23 13.48 -25.43
N ASN A 35 6.02 13.75 -24.15
CA ASN A 35 6.38 12.90 -23.02
C ASN A 35 5.17 12.78 -22.10
N TYR A 36 5.12 11.73 -21.28
CA TYR A 36 4.02 11.55 -20.34
C TYR A 36 4.53 11.12 -18.97
N THR A 37 4.23 11.93 -17.96
CA THR A 37 4.45 11.58 -16.57
C THR A 37 3.30 10.70 -16.10
N PHE A 38 3.60 9.54 -15.52
CA PHE A 38 2.61 8.67 -14.89
C PHE A 38 3.24 8.00 -13.67
N LYS A 39 2.74 8.35 -12.49
CA LYS A 39 3.29 7.89 -11.22
C LYS A 39 2.16 7.47 -10.29
N PHE A 40 2.32 6.32 -9.67
CA PHE A 40 1.57 5.96 -8.49
C PHE A 40 2.32 6.48 -7.26
N THR A 41 1.64 7.21 -6.42
CA THR A 41 2.14 7.65 -5.12
C THR A 41 1.26 7.08 -4.03
N ASP A 42 1.86 6.68 -2.92
CA ASP A 42 1.17 6.00 -1.85
C ASP A 42 1.81 6.36 -0.51
N THR A 43 1.05 6.31 0.57
CA THR A 43 1.54 6.57 1.92
C THR A 43 0.99 5.53 2.89
N LEU A 44 1.89 4.74 3.45
CA LEU A 44 1.62 3.80 4.52
C LEU A 44 1.67 4.51 5.88
N SER A 45 0.67 4.27 6.73
CA SER A 45 0.71 4.68 8.14
C SER A 45 1.83 3.96 8.90
N LYS A 46 2.21 4.47 10.07
CA LYS A 46 3.32 3.95 10.89
C LYS A 46 3.19 2.47 11.28
N GLY A 47 1.97 1.97 11.35
CA GLY A 47 1.66 0.57 11.66
C GLY A 47 1.98 -0.42 10.54
N LEU A 48 2.37 0.08 9.37
CA LEU A 48 2.65 -0.72 8.18
C LEU A 48 4.13 -0.56 7.77
N THR A 49 4.90 -1.62 7.87
CA THR A 49 6.32 -1.65 7.44
C THR A 49 6.41 -2.17 6.01
N LEU A 50 6.89 -1.36 5.09
CA LEU A 50 7.11 -1.75 3.69
C LEU A 50 8.03 -2.96 3.59
N ASN A 51 7.63 -3.97 2.83
CA ASN A 51 8.41 -5.18 2.58
C ASN A 51 9.31 -5.02 1.33
N ASN A 52 10.26 -5.96 1.18
CA ASN A 52 11.11 -6.08 0.00
C ASN A 52 11.87 -4.78 -0.37
N THR A 53 12.30 -4.05 0.65
CA THR A 53 13.17 -2.88 0.48
C THR A 53 14.60 -3.32 0.19
N ALA A 54 15.34 -2.54 -0.61
CA ALA A 54 16.74 -2.76 -0.83
C ALA A 54 17.55 -2.61 0.48
N ALA A 55 18.61 -3.38 0.63
CA ALA A 55 19.48 -3.32 1.81
C ALA A 55 20.15 -1.95 1.98
N THR A 56 20.36 -1.23 0.88
CA THR A 56 20.91 0.14 0.85
C THR A 56 20.10 1.00 -0.13
N GLY A 57 20.01 2.29 0.16
CA GLY A 57 19.23 3.21 -0.66
C GLY A 57 17.73 3.20 -0.33
N ASN A 58 16.93 3.61 -1.29
CA ASN A 58 15.48 3.83 -1.13
C ASN A 58 14.63 3.08 -2.16
N ALA A 59 15.17 2.02 -2.77
CA ALA A 59 14.40 1.18 -3.70
C ALA A 59 13.62 0.09 -2.97
N PHE A 60 12.47 -0.29 -3.51
CA PHE A 60 11.70 -1.45 -3.07
C PHE A 60 11.19 -2.24 -4.28
N THR A 61 10.74 -3.47 -4.04
CA THR A 61 10.18 -4.31 -5.10
C THR A 61 8.67 -4.09 -5.17
N ALA A 62 8.21 -3.57 -6.31
CA ALA A 62 6.82 -3.57 -6.74
C ALA A 62 6.68 -4.39 -8.02
N VAL A 63 5.49 -4.90 -8.30
CA VAL A 63 5.18 -5.57 -9.56
C VAL A 63 4.16 -4.72 -10.30
N VAL A 64 4.57 -4.19 -11.47
CA VAL A 64 3.66 -3.47 -12.38
C VAL A 64 3.15 -4.43 -13.44
N LYS A 65 1.83 -4.39 -13.70
CA LYS A 65 1.20 -5.21 -14.75
C LYS A 65 0.30 -4.34 -15.62
N ILE A 66 0.25 -4.65 -16.93
CA ILE A 66 -0.73 -4.11 -17.86
C ILE A 66 -1.56 -5.28 -18.39
N ASP A 67 -2.88 -5.22 -18.24
CA ASP A 67 -3.81 -6.33 -18.52
C ASP A 67 -3.35 -7.67 -17.94
N GLY A 68 -2.85 -7.64 -16.70
CA GLY A 68 -2.37 -8.83 -16.00
C GLY A 68 -0.98 -9.32 -16.40
N THR A 69 -0.38 -8.76 -17.46
CA THR A 69 0.98 -9.11 -17.91
C THR A 69 2.00 -8.20 -17.22
N ALA A 70 3.03 -8.81 -16.61
CA ALA A 70 4.09 -8.05 -15.94
C ALA A 70 4.84 -7.15 -16.93
N VAL A 71 5.06 -5.90 -16.54
CA VAL A 71 5.87 -4.92 -17.24
C VAL A 71 7.35 -5.17 -16.92
N ASP A 72 8.25 -4.92 -17.88
CA ASP A 72 9.69 -5.03 -17.64
C ASP A 72 10.13 -4.10 -16.51
N THR A 73 11.01 -4.57 -15.63
CA THR A 73 11.50 -3.80 -14.48
C THR A 73 12.34 -2.57 -14.88
N GLY A 74 12.80 -2.50 -16.12
CA GLY A 74 13.44 -1.31 -16.70
C GLY A 74 12.46 -0.23 -17.16
N ASP A 75 11.14 -0.49 -17.12
CA ASP A 75 10.11 0.43 -17.56
C ASP A 75 9.51 1.25 -16.42
N TYR A 76 9.95 1.02 -15.20
CA TYR A 76 9.56 1.79 -14.02
C TYR A 76 10.64 1.83 -12.94
N THR A 77 10.50 2.77 -12.03
CA THR A 77 11.29 2.82 -10.78
C THR A 77 10.34 2.76 -9.60
N ALA A 78 10.71 2.06 -8.53
CA ALA A 78 9.96 1.98 -7.30
C ALA A 78 10.85 2.44 -6.14
N THR A 79 10.47 3.55 -5.50
CA THR A 79 11.25 4.18 -4.43
C THR A 79 10.37 4.52 -3.23
N PHE A 80 10.99 4.60 -2.04
CA PHE A 80 10.28 4.97 -0.83
C PHE A 80 11.05 6.01 -0.01
N THR A 81 10.34 6.74 0.83
CA THR A 81 10.90 7.67 1.81
C THR A 81 10.19 7.48 3.15
N LYS A 82 10.96 7.20 4.20
CA LYS A 82 10.41 7.08 5.56
C LYS A 82 10.49 8.44 6.27
N ASN A 83 9.35 8.90 6.77
CA ASN A 83 9.30 10.06 7.64
C ASN A 83 9.63 9.64 9.07
N THR A 84 10.76 10.08 9.60
CA THR A 84 11.25 9.70 10.94
C THR A 84 10.47 10.34 12.09
N ILE A 85 9.68 11.38 11.82
CA ILE A 85 8.87 12.08 12.82
C ILE A 85 7.49 11.42 12.95
N SER A 86 6.78 11.25 11.82
CA SER A 86 5.44 10.63 11.80
C SER A 86 5.48 9.10 11.79
N GLY A 87 6.60 8.50 11.39
CA GLY A 87 6.76 7.07 11.16
C GLY A 87 6.12 6.56 9.86
N THR A 88 5.46 7.44 9.08
CA THR A 88 4.85 7.09 7.80
C THR A 88 5.88 6.77 6.73
N THR A 89 5.51 5.97 5.73
CA THR A 89 6.36 5.65 4.58
C THR A 89 5.66 6.07 3.30
N SER A 90 6.25 7.00 2.55
CA SER A 90 5.76 7.42 1.24
C SER A 90 6.44 6.60 0.15
N LEU A 91 5.66 6.12 -0.81
CA LEU A 91 6.07 5.28 -1.95
C LEU A 91 5.85 6.05 -3.24
N GLU A 92 6.73 5.83 -4.21
CA GLU A 92 6.55 6.28 -5.59
C GLU A 92 6.91 5.15 -6.55
N VAL A 93 5.99 4.79 -7.44
CA VAL A 93 6.26 3.96 -8.61
C VAL A 93 6.10 4.82 -9.84
N ASN A 94 7.21 5.18 -10.47
CA ASN A 94 7.26 6.09 -11.62
C ASN A 94 7.50 5.30 -12.91
N MET A 95 6.57 5.40 -13.86
CA MET A 95 6.71 4.80 -15.18
C MET A 95 7.74 5.58 -16.01
N THR A 96 8.76 4.89 -16.49
CA THR A 96 9.86 5.48 -17.27
C THR A 96 9.55 5.43 -18.76
N ASP A 97 9.69 6.57 -19.46
CA ASP A 97 9.42 6.70 -20.90
C ASP A 97 8.03 6.15 -21.28
N PHE A 98 7.05 6.39 -20.42
CA PHE A 98 5.72 5.74 -20.46
C PHE A 98 5.03 5.88 -21.80
N LYS A 99 5.05 7.08 -22.40
CA LYS A 99 4.48 7.28 -23.73
C LYS A 99 5.15 6.39 -24.77
N THR A 100 6.48 6.41 -24.84
CA THR A 100 7.24 5.69 -25.88
C THR A 100 7.02 4.18 -25.80
N LYS A 101 6.96 3.67 -24.58
CA LYS A 101 6.88 2.22 -24.33
C LYS A 101 5.45 1.69 -24.32
N HIS A 102 4.47 2.46 -23.84
CA HIS A 102 3.13 1.96 -23.48
C HIS A 102 1.96 2.74 -24.09
N GLN A 103 2.18 3.69 -25.02
CA GLN A 103 1.02 4.38 -25.64
C GLN A 103 0.11 3.43 -26.43
N HIS A 104 0.63 2.30 -26.92
CA HIS A 104 -0.16 1.28 -27.61
C HIS A 104 -1.06 0.46 -26.67
N ASP A 105 -0.88 0.62 -25.36
CA ASP A 105 -1.68 0.00 -24.32
C ASP A 105 -2.80 0.92 -23.80
N ALA A 106 -3.03 2.07 -24.42
CA ALA A 106 -4.08 3.01 -24.02
C ALA A 106 -5.43 2.31 -23.82
N GLY A 107 -6.11 2.60 -22.73
CA GLY A 107 -7.36 1.98 -22.31
C GLY A 107 -7.24 0.66 -21.55
N LYS A 108 -6.07 0.03 -21.51
CA LYS A 108 -5.83 -1.18 -20.72
C LYS A 108 -5.69 -0.88 -19.23
N THR A 109 -6.00 -1.85 -18.39
CA THR A 109 -5.78 -1.74 -16.94
C THR A 109 -4.30 -1.82 -16.62
N ILE A 110 -3.80 -0.86 -15.82
CA ILE A 110 -2.46 -0.91 -15.21
C ILE A 110 -2.59 -1.08 -13.71
N THR A 111 -1.81 -2.00 -13.13
CA THR A 111 -1.80 -2.26 -11.68
C THR A 111 -0.40 -2.22 -11.13
N VAL A 112 -0.28 -1.80 -9.86
CA VAL A 112 0.94 -1.88 -9.05
C VAL A 112 0.63 -2.73 -7.82
N GLU A 113 1.41 -3.77 -7.60
CA GLU A 113 1.28 -4.68 -6.46
C GLU A 113 2.54 -4.61 -5.59
N TYR A 114 2.35 -4.53 -4.29
CA TYR A 114 3.41 -4.55 -3.28
C TYR A 114 2.85 -5.05 -1.94
N SER A 115 3.69 -5.21 -0.92
CA SER A 115 3.25 -5.65 0.40
C SER A 115 3.91 -4.88 1.54
N ALA A 116 3.24 -4.89 2.69
CA ALA A 116 3.78 -4.40 3.95
C ALA A 116 3.46 -5.39 5.08
N THR A 117 4.20 -5.33 6.17
CA THR A 117 3.94 -6.11 7.38
C THR A 117 3.29 -5.22 8.42
N LEU A 118 2.20 -5.68 9.03
CA LEU A 118 1.59 -5.00 10.16
C LEU A 118 2.51 -5.13 11.38
N ASN A 119 2.99 -4.00 11.88
CA ASN A 119 4.02 -3.95 12.92
C ASN A 119 3.43 -3.58 14.31
N THR A 120 4.28 -3.53 15.33
CA THR A 120 3.88 -3.22 16.71
C THR A 120 3.44 -1.78 16.95
N ASP A 121 3.67 -0.86 16.00
CA ASP A 121 3.17 0.52 16.05
C ASP A 121 1.76 0.66 15.46
N ALA A 122 1.16 -0.46 15.04
CA ALA A 122 -0.17 -0.48 14.48
C ALA A 122 -1.22 0.02 15.49
N ALA A 123 -2.18 0.80 14.96
CA ALA A 123 -3.36 1.18 15.72
C ALA A 123 -4.20 -0.07 15.98
N VAL A 124 -4.36 -0.43 17.26
CA VAL A 124 -5.19 -1.54 17.70
C VAL A 124 -6.60 -1.00 17.94
N ALA A 125 -7.59 -1.59 17.30
CA ALA A 125 -8.98 -1.11 17.27
C ALA A 125 -9.09 0.32 16.67
N GLY A 126 -10.27 0.92 16.71
CA GLY A 126 -10.49 2.30 16.25
C GLY A 126 -10.41 2.48 14.73
N ASN A 127 -9.65 3.47 14.27
CA ASN A 127 -9.65 3.90 12.88
C ASN A 127 -8.85 3.00 11.92
N GLY A 128 -8.17 1.96 12.42
CA GLY A 128 -7.33 1.09 11.61
C GLY A 128 -6.00 1.74 11.19
N ASN A 129 -5.24 1.00 10.40
CA ASN A 129 -3.96 1.41 9.81
C ASN A 129 -4.19 1.76 8.36
N ASP A 130 -4.14 3.04 8.03
CA ASP A 130 -4.49 3.53 6.71
C ASP A 130 -3.34 3.45 5.72
N ASN A 131 -3.73 3.30 4.47
CA ASN A 131 -2.93 3.44 3.28
C ASN A 131 -3.65 4.40 2.34
N THR A 132 -2.95 5.40 1.81
CA THR A 132 -3.54 6.46 0.99
C THR A 132 -2.78 6.58 -0.31
N ALA A 133 -3.46 6.35 -1.43
CA ALA A 133 -2.87 6.35 -2.76
C ALA A 133 -3.49 7.41 -3.68
N LYS A 134 -2.70 7.91 -4.62
CA LYS A 134 -3.12 8.75 -5.75
C LYS A 134 -2.20 8.58 -6.94
N ILE A 135 -2.60 9.11 -8.09
CA ILE A 135 -1.80 9.11 -9.31
C ILE A 135 -1.45 10.54 -9.68
N ILE A 136 -0.21 10.75 -10.10
CA ILE A 136 0.28 11.98 -10.71
C ILE A 136 0.43 11.71 -12.21
N TYR A 137 -0.15 12.55 -13.05
CA TYR A 137 -0.19 12.34 -14.50
C TYR A 137 -0.01 13.66 -15.26
N SER A 138 0.51 13.60 -16.50
CA SER A 138 0.56 14.75 -17.39
C SER A 138 -0.85 15.18 -17.80
N ASN A 139 -1.17 16.46 -17.64
CA ASN A 139 -2.52 17.02 -17.88
C ASN A 139 -2.59 18.08 -18.97
N ASP A 140 -1.47 18.42 -19.62
CA ASP A 140 -1.41 19.39 -20.71
C ASP A 140 -0.36 18.97 -21.75
N PRO A 141 -0.77 18.65 -23.02
CA PRO A 141 0.16 18.25 -24.08
C PRO A 141 1.15 19.33 -24.50
N SER A 142 0.84 20.59 -24.23
CA SER A 142 1.67 21.74 -24.61
C SER A 142 2.72 22.13 -23.59
N SER A 143 2.70 21.50 -22.41
CA SER A 143 3.61 21.79 -21.30
C SER A 143 4.00 20.52 -20.53
N ASN A 144 4.91 20.68 -19.56
CA ASN A 144 5.26 19.57 -18.63
C ASN A 144 4.43 19.62 -17.33
N SER A 145 3.25 20.24 -17.37
CA SER A 145 2.39 20.31 -16.19
C SER A 145 1.79 18.96 -15.86
N THR A 146 1.54 18.76 -14.59
CA THR A 146 0.92 17.53 -14.07
C THR A 146 -0.32 17.85 -13.23
N GLY A 147 -1.27 16.96 -13.27
CA GLY A 147 -2.40 16.88 -12.35
C GLY A 147 -2.26 15.68 -11.42
N GLU A 148 -3.17 15.58 -10.48
CA GLU A 148 -3.29 14.42 -9.61
C GLU A 148 -4.75 13.98 -9.49
N THR A 149 -4.96 12.69 -9.21
CA THR A 149 -6.29 12.16 -8.90
C THR A 149 -6.69 12.54 -7.47
N GLY A 150 -7.97 12.31 -7.12
CA GLY A 150 -8.37 12.21 -5.73
C GLY A 150 -7.60 11.10 -5.01
N GLU A 151 -7.58 11.18 -3.69
CA GLU A 151 -6.99 10.14 -2.83
C GLU A 151 -7.96 8.97 -2.64
N ASP A 152 -7.44 7.75 -2.82
CA ASP A 152 -8.11 6.52 -2.41
C ASP A 152 -7.47 5.98 -1.13
N LYS A 153 -8.31 5.52 -0.19
CA LYS A 153 -7.87 5.01 1.10
C LYS A 153 -8.30 3.58 1.34
N THR A 154 -7.40 2.83 1.94
CA THR A 154 -7.70 1.50 2.48
C THR A 154 -7.28 1.42 3.94
N TYR A 155 -7.88 0.48 4.68
CA TYR A 155 -7.66 0.33 6.12
C TYR A 155 -7.38 -1.12 6.47
N THR A 156 -6.33 -1.35 7.25
CA THR A 156 -6.05 -2.64 7.87
C THR A 156 -6.35 -2.55 9.35
N TYR A 157 -7.28 -3.37 9.83
CA TYR A 157 -7.68 -3.43 11.22
C TYR A 157 -6.95 -4.55 11.95
N THR A 158 -6.59 -4.30 13.20
CA THR A 158 -6.13 -5.31 14.15
C THR A 158 -6.82 -5.11 15.48
N PHE A 159 -7.04 -6.20 16.18
CA PHE A 159 -7.75 -6.21 17.45
C PHE A 159 -6.93 -7.01 18.47
N ASN A 160 -6.96 -6.58 19.70
CA ASN A 160 -6.55 -7.40 20.86
C ASN A 160 -7.76 -7.68 21.74
N PHE A 161 -7.67 -8.72 22.52
CA PHE A 161 -8.62 -8.97 23.60
C PHE A 161 -7.84 -9.42 24.82
N ASP A 162 -8.33 -9.00 25.97
CA ASP A 162 -7.77 -9.36 27.26
C ASP A 162 -8.67 -10.43 27.92
N ILE A 163 -8.07 -11.52 28.35
CA ILE A 163 -8.76 -12.53 29.15
C ILE A 163 -8.34 -12.37 30.61
N ASN A 164 -9.30 -12.03 31.46
CA ASN A 164 -9.08 -11.98 32.91
C ASN A 164 -9.72 -13.21 33.53
N LYS A 165 -8.90 -14.04 34.20
CA LYS A 165 -9.42 -15.06 35.10
C LYS A 165 -9.69 -14.42 36.46
N VAL A 166 -10.91 -14.58 36.95
CA VAL A 166 -11.35 -14.04 38.24
C VAL A 166 -11.80 -15.18 39.17
N ASP A 167 -11.83 -14.94 40.43
CA ASP A 167 -12.43 -15.86 41.42
C ASP A 167 -13.93 -15.97 41.18
N ALA A 168 -14.47 -17.18 41.27
CA ALA A 168 -15.89 -17.43 41.00
C ALA A 168 -16.82 -16.80 42.03
N ASP A 169 -16.35 -16.67 43.26
CA ASP A 169 -17.12 -16.11 44.36
C ASP A 169 -16.90 -14.61 44.54
N ASN A 170 -15.82 -14.06 43.91
CA ASN A 170 -15.49 -12.65 43.93
C ASN A 170 -14.83 -12.22 42.62
N THR A 171 -15.62 -11.75 41.68
CA THR A 171 -15.19 -11.37 40.31
C THR A 171 -14.27 -10.16 40.27
N ASP A 172 -14.11 -9.41 41.37
CA ASP A 172 -13.15 -8.31 41.48
C ASP A 172 -11.72 -8.82 41.77
N THR A 173 -11.59 -10.09 42.19
CA THR A 173 -10.31 -10.72 42.47
C THR A 173 -9.76 -11.40 41.24
N LYS A 174 -8.70 -10.80 40.65
CA LYS A 174 -7.95 -11.38 39.53
C LYS A 174 -7.05 -12.52 40.02
N LEU A 175 -7.12 -13.66 39.32
CA LEU A 175 -6.31 -14.85 39.62
C LEU A 175 -5.06 -14.85 38.73
N ALA A 176 -3.88 -14.74 39.35
CA ALA A 176 -2.60 -14.81 38.64
C ALA A 176 -2.24 -16.25 38.22
N GLY A 177 -1.39 -16.40 37.20
CA GLY A 177 -0.81 -17.69 36.74
C GLY A 177 -1.72 -18.54 35.88
N ALA A 178 -2.86 -18.05 35.42
CA ALA A 178 -3.67 -18.75 34.44
C ALA A 178 -2.96 -18.70 33.05
N GLN A 179 -2.89 -19.86 32.37
CA GLN A 179 -2.42 -19.96 31.00
C GLN A 179 -3.62 -20.25 30.11
N PHE A 180 -3.69 -19.56 28.97
CA PHE A 180 -4.74 -19.75 27.95
C PHE A 180 -4.06 -20.04 26.62
N GLU A 181 -4.63 -20.93 25.85
CA GLU A 181 -4.25 -21.23 24.47
C GLU A 181 -5.42 -20.88 23.55
N LEU A 182 -5.15 -20.10 22.53
CA LEU A 182 -6.10 -19.81 21.48
C LEU A 182 -5.94 -20.87 20.40
N GLN A 183 -7.02 -21.55 20.05
CA GLN A 183 -7.07 -22.54 18.97
C GLN A 183 -7.82 -21.99 17.78
#